data_bab2344a4fcf49010613b404472a904a
#
_entry.id   bab2344a4fcf49010613b404472a904a
#
_cell.length_a   1.000
_cell.length_b   1.000
_cell.length_c   1.000
_cell.angle_alpha   90.00
_cell.angle_beta   90.00
_cell.angle_gamma   90.00
#
_symmetry.space_group_name_H-M   'P 1'
#
loop_
_entity.id
_entity.type
_entity.pdbx_description
1 polymer ?
#
loop_
_entity_poly.entity_id
_entity_poly.type
_entity_poly.pdbx_seq_one_letter_code
_entity_poly.pdbx_strand_id
1 'polypeptide(L)'
;METNGSYNPAPIGVFDSGFGGLTVAREIVKALPGESLIYVGDSARCPYGPRDLSEVDGFVQQICSWLVAQGVKMIVIACNTATAAGLAHAQKGFSVPIIGVVEPGARAAVHATRNGRVGVIATKATIESGAYANAIRHIDAGITVFSTATPRFVEIAERGIRMAEGPVEDYTSLASKVYIRPAFQEIAQDYLDPLRRCGIDTLVLGCTHYPLLKALIGAVIGREV
;
A
#
# COMPACT_ATOMS: atom_id res chain seq x y z
N MET A 1 11.48 -27.46 23.34
CA MET A 1 11.49 -28.05 21.98
C MET A 1 12.01 -26.97 21.06
N GLU A 2 13.30 -27.02 20.70
CA GLU A 2 13.89 -26.16 19.69
C GLU A 2 13.32 -26.58 18.35
N THR A 3 12.52 -25.73 17.72
CA THR A 3 12.15 -25.90 16.32
C THR A 3 13.39 -25.60 15.50
N ASN A 4 14.12 -26.67 15.12
CA ASN A 4 15.12 -26.61 14.06
C ASN A 4 14.38 -26.24 12.75
N GLY A 5 14.00 -24.99 12.59
CA GLY A 5 13.55 -24.45 11.32
C GLY A 5 14.74 -24.42 10.38
N SER A 6 14.87 -25.43 9.52
CA SER A 6 15.87 -25.40 8.46
C SER A 6 15.68 -24.13 7.64
N TYR A 7 16.72 -23.30 7.57
CA TYR A 7 16.72 -22.10 6.73
C TYR A 7 16.37 -22.51 5.30
N ASN A 8 15.31 -21.90 4.76
CA ASN A 8 14.92 -22.11 3.36
C ASN A 8 15.53 -20.97 2.52
N PRO A 9 16.54 -21.25 1.68
CA PRO A 9 17.24 -20.23 0.88
C PRO A 9 16.43 -19.73 -0.33
N ALA A 10 15.28 -20.33 -0.62
CA ALA A 10 14.43 -19.88 -1.72
C ALA A 10 14.00 -18.43 -1.54
N PRO A 11 13.89 -17.64 -2.62
CA PRO A 11 13.56 -16.21 -2.52
C PRO A 11 12.11 -15.94 -2.08
N ILE A 12 11.86 -14.73 -1.57
CA ILE A 12 10.53 -14.20 -1.39
C ILE A 12 10.10 -13.50 -2.69
N GLY A 13 8.98 -13.91 -3.28
CA GLY A 13 8.37 -13.19 -4.39
C GLY A 13 7.62 -11.96 -3.91
N VAL A 14 7.87 -10.81 -4.50
CA VAL A 14 7.14 -9.55 -4.20
C VAL A 14 6.63 -8.99 -5.50
N PHE A 15 5.35 -8.62 -5.58
CA PHE A 15 4.87 -7.97 -6.79
C PHE A 15 3.93 -6.79 -6.53
N ASP A 16 3.90 -5.89 -7.51
CA ASP A 16 3.07 -4.70 -7.54
C ASP A 16 2.61 -4.41 -8.99
N SER A 17 1.64 -3.52 -9.15
CA SER A 17 1.22 -3.04 -10.48
C SER A 17 2.30 -2.26 -11.22
N GLY A 18 3.31 -1.74 -10.52
CA GLY A 18 4.38 -0.92 -11.09
C GLY A 18 5.61 -0.84 -10.20
N PHE A 19 6.14 0.36 -10.03
CA PHE A 19 7.32 0.59 -9.18
C PHE A 19 6.97 0.93 -7.71
N GLY A 20 5.73 1.33 -7.43
CA GLY A 20 5.31 1.75 -6.09
C GLY A 20 5.57 0.70 -5.02
N GLY A 21 5.45 -0.59 -5.37
CA GLY A 21 5.73 -1.72 -4.49
C GLY A 21 7.17 -1.83 -4.00
N LEU A 22 8.11 -1.10 -4.61
CA LEU A 22 9.48 -0.98 -4.09
C LEU A 22 9.51 -0.35 -2.69
N THR A 23 8.50 0.42 -2.31
CA THR A 23 8.35 0.92 -0.94
C THR A 23 8.17 -0.23 0.05
N VAL A 24 7.40 -1.25 -0.32
CA VAL A 24 7.20 -2.47 0.49
C VAL A 24 8.45 -3.35 0.44
N ALA A 25 9.01 -3.60 -0.76
CA ALA A 25 10.21 -4.41 -0.93
C ALA A 25 11.38 -3.86 -0.09
N ARG A 26 11.56 -2.53 -0.03
CA ARG A 26 12.58 -1.86 0.80
C ARG A 26 12.43 -2.22 2.28
N GLU A 27 11.21 -2.20 2.80
CA GLU A 27 10.99 -2.52 4.22
C GLU A 27 11.19 -4.02 4.51
N ILE A 28 10.88 -4.91 3.54
CA ILE A 28 11.21 -6.34 3.65
C ILE A 28 12.72 -6.54 3.72
N VAL A 29 13.50 -5.91 2.82
CA VAL A 29 14.97 -5.99 2.83
C VAL A 29 15.56 -5.49 4.14
N LYS A 30 15.01 -4.40 4.70
CA LYS A 30 15.47 -3.88 6.01
C LYS A 30 15.15 -4.82 7.16
N ALA A 31 13.97 -5.43 7.17
CA ALA A 31 13.53 -6.32 8.23
C ALA A 31 14.19 -7.70 8.13
N LEU A 32 14.49 -8.15 6.93
CA LEU A 32 15.00 -9.49 6.61
C LEU A 32 16.22 -9.41 5.68
N PRO A 33 17.36 -8.85 6.14
CA PRO A 33 18.52 -8.56 5.27
C PRO A 33 19.21 -9.81 4.71
N GLY A 34 18.93 -10.99 5.27
CA GLY A 34 19.45 -12.27 4.78
C GLY A 34 18.60 -12.95 3.71
N GLU A 35 17.43 -12.38 3.38
CA GLU A 35 16.51 -12.97 2.41
C GLU A 35 16.74 -12.46 0.99
N SER A 36 16.70 -13.39 0.02
CA SER A 36 16.67 -13.03 -1.39
C SER A 36 15.25 -12.68 -1.84
N LEU A 37 15.15 -11.70 -2.74
CA LEU A 37 13.87 -11.23 -3.27
C LEU A 37 13.82 -11.36 -4.79
N ILE A 38 12.66 -11.76 -5.31
CA ILE A 38 12.29 -11.59 -6.71
C ILE A 38 11.17 -10.56 -6.76
N TYR A 39 11.43 -9.40 -7.38
CA TYR A 39 10.42 -8.35 -7.53
C TYR A 39 9.84 -8.33 -8.94
N VAL A 40 8.50 -8.29 -9.03
CA VAL A 40 7.76 -8.11 -10.30
C VAL A 40 6.95 -6.83 -10.23
N GLY A 41 7.29 -5.86 -11.08
CA GLY A 41 6.48 -4.67 -11.34
C GLY A 41 5.75 -4.82 -12.67
N ASP A 42 4.42 -4.95 -12.65
CA ASP A 42 3.61 -5.11 -13.85
C ASP A 42 3.35 -3.78 -14.57
N SER A 43 4.42 -3.10 -14.95
CA SER A 43 4.38 -1.76 -15.56
C SER A 43 3.64 -1.72 -16.90
N ALA A 44 3.54 -2.84 -17.60
CA ALA A 44 2.83 -2.92 -18.88
C ALA A 44 1.30 -2.78 -18.72
N ARG A 45 0.74 -3.18 -17.55
CA ARG A 45 -0.69 -3.12 -17.25
C ARG A 45 -1.04 -2.09 -16.18
N CYS A 46 -0.03 -1.38 -15.66
CA CYS A 46 -0.20 -0.27 -14.71
C CYS A 46 -1.00 0.90 -15.36
N PRO A 47 -1.84 1.60 -14.59
CA PRO A 47 -2.20 1.37 -13.19
C PRO A 47 -3.36 0.38 -13.01
N TYR A 48 -3.41 -0.34 -11.88
CA TYR A 48 -4.51 -1.24 -11.55
C TYR A 48 -5.72 -0.52 -10.93
N GLY A 49 -5.51 0.66 -10.36
CA GLY A 49 -6.54 1.39 -9.61
C GLY A 49 -7.84 1.72 -10.35
N PRO A 50 -7.86 2.02 -11.64
CA PRO A 50 -9.08 2.26 -12.42
C PRO A 50 -9.69 1.00 -13.04
N ARG A 51 -9.05 -0.18 -12.91
CA ARG A 51 -9.50 -1.42 -13.55
C ARG A 51 -10.52 -2.16 -12.73
N ASP A 52 -11.29 -3.02 -13.39
CA ASP A 52 -12.20 -3.95 -12.72
C ASP A 52 -11.43 -4.97 -11.87
N LEU A 53 -11.94 -5.28 -10.69
CA LEU A 53 -11.29 -6.22 -9.76
C LEU A 53 -11.14 -7.63 -10.36
N SER A 54 -12.08 -8.06 -11.20
CA SER A 54 -11.99 -9.36 -11.90
C SER A 54 -10.84 -9.41 -12.91
N GLU A 55 -10.56 -8.30 -13.61
CA GLU A 55 -9.41 -8.21 -14.50
C GLU A 55 -8.11 -8.27 -13.70
N VAL A 56 -8.05 -7.50 -12.60
CA VAL A 56 -6.87 -7.47 -11.72
C VAL A 56 -6.63 -8.83 -11.06
N ASP A 57 -7.68 -9.56 -10.65
CA ASP A 57 -7.53 -10.94 -10.15
C ASP A 57 -6.85 -11.84 -11.18
N GLY A 58 -7.25 -11.76 -12.46
CA GLY A 58 -6.56 -12.48 -13.54
C GLY A 58 -5.06 -12.17 -13.62
N PHE A 59 -4.66 -10.91 -13.42
CA PHE A 59 -3.25 -10.53 -13.38
C PHE A 59 -2.53 -11.11 -12.15
N VAL A 60 -3.19 -11.10 -10.98
CA VAL A 60 -2.66 -11.70 -9.76
C VAL A 60 -2.36 -13.18 -9.97
N GLN A 61 -3.31 -13.96 -10.55
CA GLN A 61 -3.11 -15.38 -10.80
C GLN A 61 -1.92 -15.63 -11.75
N GLN A 62 -1.78 -14.84 -12.81
CA GLN A 62 -0.66 -14.97 -13.76
C GLN A 62 0.69 -14.69 -13.10
N ILE A 63 0.79 -13.61 -12.31
CA ILE A 63 2.04 -13.23 -11.65
C ILE A 63 2.39 -14.24 -10.56
N CYS A 64 1.43 -14.69 -9.76
CA CYS A 64 1.64 -15.72 -8.75
C CYS A 64 2.14 -17.03 -9.39
N SER A 65 1.50 -17.46 -10.50
CA SER A 65 1.94 -18.65 -11.24
C SER A 65 3.39 -18.54 -11.72
N TRP A 66 3.76 -17.38 -12.26
CA TRP A 66 5.14 -17.14 -12.70
C TRP A 66 6.13 -17.15 -11.52
N LEU A 67 5.81 -16.49 -10.41
CA LEU A 67 6.66 -16.46 -9.21
C LEU A 67 6.84 -17.87 -8.62
N VAL A 68 5.77 -18.66 -8.56
CA VAL A 68 5.87 -20.07 -8.11
C VAL A 68 6.80 -20.86 -9.03
N ALA A 69 6.73 -20.67 -10.35
CA ALA A 69 7.64 -21.30 -11.31
C ALA A 69 9.10 -20.84 -11.14
N GLN A 70 9.36 -19.67 -10.54
CA GLN A 70 10.70 -19.22 -10.14
C GLN A 70 11.19 -19.87 -8.82
N GLY A 71 10.39 -20.70 -8.18
CA GLY A 71 10.77 -21.40 -6.95
C GLY A 71 10.74 -20.52 -5.69
N VAL A 72 9.90 -19.50 -5.64
CA VAL A 72 9.76 -18.66 -4.43
C VAL A 72 9.18 -19.47 -3.26
N LYS A 73 9.63 -19.19 -2.04
CA LYS A 73 9.12 -19.85 -0.82
C LYS A 73 7.83 -19.21 -0.29
N MET A 74 7.54 -17.97 -0.66
CA MET A 74 6.32 -17.24 -0.35
C MET A 74 6.14 -16.06 -1.30
N ILE A 75 4.93 -15.49 -1.34
CA ILE A 75 4.61 -14.33 -2.18
C ILE A 75 4.04 -13.21 -1.30
N VAL A 76 4.51 -11.99 -1.54
CA VAL A 76 3.95 -10.74 -0.98
C VAL A 76 3.28 -9.95 -2.10
N ILE A 77 1.96 -9.74 -2.01
CA ILE A 77 1.21 -8.85 -2.89
C ILE A 77 1.35 -7.43 -2.34
N ALA A 78 2.30 -6.66 -2.85
CA ALA A 78 2.57 -5.30 -2.39
C ALA A 78 1.48 -4.31 -2.83
N CYS A 79 0.87 -4.53 -4.00
CA CYS A 79 -0.21 -3.71 -4.53
C CYS A 79 -1.50 -3.87 -3.71
N ASN A 80 -2.05 -2.76 -3.22
CA ASN A 80 -3.31 -2.76 -2.46
C ASN A 80 -4.50 -3.19 -3.32
N THR A 81 -4.59 -2.70 -4.56
CA THR A 81 -5.64 -3.10 -5.50
C THR A 81 -5.56 -4.58 -5.84
N ALA A 82 -4.36 -5.10 -6.09
CA ALA A 82 -4.14 -6.53 -6.35
C ALA A 82 -4.48 -7.39 -5.12
N THR A 83 -4.11 -6.93 -3.91
CA THR A 83 -4.48 -7.59 -2.65
C THR A 83 -6.00 -7.68 -2.52
N ALA A 84 -6.71 -6.57 -2.73
CA ALA A 84 -8.16 -6.52 -2.64
C ALA A 84 -8.86 -7.40 -3.70
N ALA A 85 -8.28 -7.49 -4.89
CA ALA A 85 -8.86 -8.23 -6.02
C ALA A 85 -8.62 -9.74 -5.93
N GLY A 86 -7.37 -10.16 -5.67
CA GLY A 86 -6.96 -11.53 -5.98
C GLY A 86 -6.34 -12.33 -4.82
N LEU A 87 -6.10 -11.73 -3.62
CA LEU A 87 -5.43 -12.43 -2.52
C LEU A 87 -6.15 -13.72 -2.13
N ALA A 88 -7.48 -13.66 -1.90
CA ALA A 88 -8.25 -14.81 -1.43
C ALA A 88 -8.29 -15.95 -2.47
N HIS A 89 -8.29 -15.62 -3.75
CA HIS A 89 -8.22 -16.60 -4.84
C HIS A 89 -6.81 -17.21 -4.93
N ALA A 90 -5.77 -16.39 -4.89
CA ALA A 90 -4.40 -16.86 -4.94
C ALA A 90 -4.05 -17.77 -3.74
N GLN A 91 -4.50 -17.43 -2.52
CA GLN A 91 -4.27 -18.27 -1.33
C GLN A 91 -4.91 -19.67 -1.45
N LYS A 92 -5.97 -19.83 -2.23
CA LYS A 92 -6.61 -21.13 -2.48
C LYS A 92 -5.96 -21.90 -3.65
N GLY A 93 -5.39 -21.17 -4.61
CA GLY A 93 -4.88 -21.73 -5.86
C GLY A 93 -3.42 -22.18 -5.81
N PHE A 94 -2.60 -21.66 -4.89
CA PHE A 94 -1.18 -21.94 -4.83
C PHE A 94 -0.77 -22.54 -3.48
N SER A 95 0.25 -23.40 -3.52
CA SER A 95 0.76 -24.13 -2.33
C SER A 95 1.72 -23.29 -1.46
N VAL A 96 2.30 -22.20 -2.00
CA VAL A 96 3.17 -21.31 -1.25
C VAL A 96 2.34 -20.32 -0.42
N PRO A 97 2.80 -19.91 0.77
CA PRO A 97 2.15 -18.84 1.53
C PRO A 97 2.06 -17.55 0.72
N ILE A 98 0.89 -16.95 0.68
CA ILE A 98 0.66 -15.66 0.00
C ILE A 98 0.06 -14.69 1.00
N ILE A 99 0.70 -13.53 1.15
CA ILE A 99 0.23 -12.45 2.01
C ILE A 99 0.02 -11.17 1.20
N GLY A 100 -0.96 -10.37 1.61
CA GLY A 100 -1.24 -9.06 1.04
C GLY A 100 -1.01 -7.96 2.06
N VAL A 101 -0.99 -6.71 1.60
CA VAL A 101 -0.66 -5.55 2.44
C VAL A 101 -1.87 -4.94 3.17
N VAL A 102 -3.09 -5.33 2.84
CA VAL A 102 -4.31 -4.74 3.43
C VAL A 102 -4.43 -5.10 4.91
N GLU A 103 -4.31 -6.38 5.26
CA GLU A 103 -4.46 -6.82 6.65
C GLU A 103 -3.38 -6.24 7.58
N PRO A 104 -2.08 -6.28 7.24
CA PRO A 104 -1.05 -5.60 8.06
C PRO A 104 -1.31 -4.11 8.22
N GLY A 105 -1.75 -3.42 7.16
CA GLY A 105 -2.12 -2.01 7.23
C GLY A 105 -3.32 -1.75 8.14
N ALA A 106 -4.33 -2.60 8.10
CA ALA A 106 -5.49 -2.53 8.98
C ALA A 106 -5.10 -2.76 10.46
N ARG A 107 -4.26 -3.75 10.75
CA ARG A 107 -3.73 -3.99 12.12
C ARG A 107 -2.96 -2.78 12.63
N ALA A 108 -2.08 -2.21 11.81
CA ALA A 108 -1.32 -1.03 12.18
C ALA A 108 -2.24 0.16 12.50
N ALA A 109 -3.29 0.38 11.72
CA ALA A 109 -4.25 1.44 11.96
C ALA A 109 -5.04 1.25 13.26
N VAL A 110 -5.50 0.02 13.54
CA VAL A 110 -6.20 -0.32 14.79
C VAL A 110 -5.33 -0.06 16.00
N HIS A 111 -4.04 -0.40 15.93
CA HIS A 111 -3.09 -0.14 17.03
C HIS A 111 -2.71 1.33 17.18
N ALA A 112 -2.75 2.12 16.11
CA ALA A 112 -2.35 3.53 16.13
C ALA A 112 -3.46 4.46 16.62
N THR A 113 -4.71 4.18 16.26
CA THR A 113 -5.82 5.06 16.60
C THR A 113 -6.08 5.11 18.11
N ARG A 114 -6.38 6.29 18.61
CA ARG A 114 -6.72 6.55 20.01
C ARG A 114 -8.19 6.90 20.19
N ASN A 115 -8.80 7.48 19.15
CA ASN A 115 -10.21 7.93 19.20
C ASN A 115 -11.16 7.02 18.40
N GLY A 116 -10.64 5.94 17.79
CA GLY A 116 -11.42 5.00 17.00
C GLY A 116 -11.91 5.55 15.66
N ARG A 117 -11.29 6.61 15.12
CA ARG A 117 -11.67 7.24 13.84
C ARG A 117 -10.51 7.18 12.86
N VAL A 118 -10.57 6.23 11.95
CA VAL A 118 -9.50 5.93 10.98
C VAL A 118 -9.88 6.42 9.59
N GLY A 119 -9.02 7.20 8.98
CA GLY A 119 -9.09 7.56 7.57
C GLY A 119 -8.38 6.53 6.69
N VAL A 120 -8.90 6.25 5.51
CA VAL A 120 -8.25 5.42 4.49
C VAL A 120 -8.26 6.17 3.17
N ILE A 121 -7.09 6.41 2.61
CA ILE A 121 -6.96 6.89 1.23
C ILE A 121 -6.38 5.78 0.37
N ALA A 122 -6.95 5.56 -0.82
CA ALA A 122 -6.52 4.50 -1.73
C ALA A 122 -6.96 4.79 -3.18
N THR A 123 -6.66 3.86 -4.08
CA THR A 123 -7.22 3.89 -5.44
C THR A 123 -8.74 3.66 -5.41
N LYS A 124 -9.43 4.02 -6.50
CA LYS A 124 -10.88 3.84 -6.62
C LYS A 124 -11.28 2.37 -6.37
N ALA A 125 -10.65 1.42 -7.07
CA ALA A 125 -10.97 0.00 -6.93
C ALA A 125 -10.73 -0.53 -5.50
N THR A 126 -9.66 -0.08 -4.82
CA THR A 126 -9.40 -0.47 -3.42
C THR A 126 -10.46 0.08 -2.46
N ILE A 127 -10.93 1.30 -2.66
CA ILE A 127 -12.01 1.86 -1.82
C ILE A 127 -13.34 1.15 -2.08
N GLU A 128 -13.71 0.95 -3.35
CA GLU A 128 -14.96 0.29 -3.74
C GLU A 128 -15.02 -1.16 -3.28
N SER A 129 -13.89 -1.87 -3.19
CA SER A 129 -13.82 -3.22 -2.63
C SER A 129 -14.18 -3.30 -1.14
N GLY A 130 -14.08 -2.20 -0.41
CA GLY A 130 -14.25 -2.18 1.03
C GLY A 130 -13.16 -2.91 1.83
N ALA A 131 -12.07 -3.37 1.19
CA ALA A 131 -11.09 -4.27 1.78
C ALA A 131 -10.53 -3.76 3.12
N TYR A 132 -10.10 -2.48 3.20
CA TYR A 132 -9.61 -1.89 4.44
C TYR A 132 -10.70 -1.74 5.51
N ALA A 133 -11.88 -1.25 5.12
CA ALA A 133 -12.98 -1.06 6.06
C ALA A 133 -13.44 -2.39 6.68
N ASN A 134 -13.47 -3.45 5.87
CA ASN A 134 -13.81 -4.80 6.33
C ASN A 134 -12.70 -5.38 7.22
N ALA A 135 -11.43 -5.24 6.84
CA ALA A 135 -10.30 -5.73 7.62
C ALA A 135 -10.21 -5.02 8.99
N ILE A 136 -10.37 -3.69 9.04
CA ILE A 136 -10.37 -2.92 10.30
C ILE A 136 -11.52 -3.35 11.19
N ARG A 137 -12.77 -3.43 10.67
CA ARG A 137 -13.94 -3.86 11.45
C ARG A 137 -13.84 -5.30 11.93
N HIS A 138 -13.16 -6.16 11.18
CA HIS A 138 -12.93 -7.53 11.60
C HIS A 138 -12.01 -7.62 12.83
N ILE A 139 -11.05 -6.71 12.93
CA ILE A 139 -10.12 -6.63 14.08
C ILE A 139 -10.78 -5.91 15.25
N ASP A 140 -11.43 -4.79 15.00
CA ASP A 140 -12.16 -3.99 15.99
C ASP A 140 -13.41 -3.34 15.37
N ALA A 141 -14.56 -3.86 15.72
CA ALA A 141 -15.86 -3.37 15.23
C ALA A 141 -16.25 -1.97 15.77
N GLY A 142 -15.59 -1.49 16.83
CA GLY A 142 -15.81 -0.17 17.41
C GLY A 142 -15.19 0.97 16.61
N ILE A 143 -14.30 0.67 15.64
CA ILE A 143 -13.62 1.67 14.85
C ILE A 143 -14.50 2.17 13.69
N THR A 144 -14.62 3.49 13.58
CA THR A 144 -15.28 4.15 12.46
C THR A 144 -14.25 4.43 11.34
N VAL A 145 -14.50 3.91 10.15
CA VAL A 145 -13.62 4.05 8.99
C VAL A 145 -14.20 5.04 8.00
N PHE A 146 -13.39 6.05 7.63
CA PHE A 146 -13.71 7.05 6.61
C PHE A 146 -12.79 6.82 5.40
N SER A 147 -13.37 6.46 4.26
CA SER A 147 -12.63 6.06 3.07
C SER A 147 -12.77 7.08 1.93
N THR A 148 -11.67 7.44 1.29
CA THR A 148 -11.65 8.39 0.17
C THR A 148 -10.76 7.86 -0.96
N ALA A 149 -11.31 7.79 -2.19
CA ALA A 149 -10.52 7.50 -3.38
C ALA A 149 -9.70 8.74 -3.79
N THR A 150 -8.40 8.55 -4.01
CA THR A 150 -7.46 9.64 -4.31
C THR A 150 -6.65 9.35 -5.58
N PRO A 151 -7.29 9.14 -6.76
CA PRO A 151 -6.62 8.66 -7.98
C PRO A 151 -5.50 9.59 -8.46
N ARG A 152 -5.63 10.91 -8.32
CA ARG A 152 -4.62 11.88 -8.74
C ARG A 152 -3.30 11.74 -7.97
N PHE A 153 -3.30 11.16 -6.77
CA PHE A 153 -2.06 10.90 -6.03
C PHE A 153 -1.18 9.85 -6.72
N VAL A 154 -1.78 8.84 -7.36
CA VAL A 154 -1.03 7.87 -8.18
C VAL A 154 -0.39 8.59 -9.37
N GLU A 155 -1.16 9.45 -10.07
CA GLU A 155 -0.65 10.20 -11.22
C GLU A 155 0.52 11.13 -10.84
N ILE A 156 0.42 11.81 -9.69
CA ILE A 156 1.48 12.67 -9.18
C ILE A 156 2.74 11.86 -8.92
N ALA A 157 2.63 10.69 -8.29
CA ALA A 157 3.76 9.83 -7.99
C ALA A 157 4.39 9.21 -9.25
N GLU A 158 3.55 8.71 -10.18
CA GLU A 158 4.01 8.06 -11.42
C GLU A 158 4.71 9.03 -12.39
N ARG A 159 4.25 10.26 -12.47
CA ARG A 159 4.87 11.26 -13.37
C ARG A 159 6.24 11.72 -12.90
N GLY A 160 6.70 11.29 -11.72
CA GLY A 160 7.98 11.71 -11.17
C GLY A 160 8.11 13.23 -11.04
N ILE A 161 6.98 13.93 -10.88
CA ILE A 161 6.96 15.39 -10.77
C ILE A 161 7.65 15.75 -9.47
N ARG A 162 8.75 16.49 -9.55
CA ARG A 162 9.40 17.05 -8.36
C ARG A 162 8.39 17.87 -7.57
N MET A 163 8.10 17.45 -6.35
CA MET A 163 7.23 18.18 -5.43
C MET A 163 7.92 19.41 -4.85
N ALA A 164 9.26 19.47 -4.97
CA ALA A 164 10.09 20.53 -4.47
C ALA A 164 11.14 20.98 -5.48
N GLU A 165 11.59 22.22 -5.37
CA GLU A 165 12.79 22.74 -6.04
C GLU A 165 13.99 22.57 -5.11
N GLY A 166 15.10 22.01 -5.63
CA GLY A 166 16.33 21.80 -4.89
C GLY A 166 16.62 20.32 -4.53
N PRO A 167 17.76 20.05 -3.91
CA PRO A 167 18.13 18.72 -3.46
C PRO A 167 17.22 18.32 -2.29
N VAL A 168 16.51 17.24 -2.43
CA VAL A 168 15.67 16.66 -1.38
C VAL A 168 16.25 15.32 -1.00
N GLU A 169 16.78 15.23 0.20
CA GLU A 169 17.44 14.05 0.70
C GLU A 169 16.43 12.97 1.15
N ASP A 170 15.21 13.36 1.53
CA ASP A 170 14.18 12.42 1.97
C ASP A 170 12.77 12.95 1.74
N TYR A 171 12.13 12.53 0.64
CA TYR A 171 10.71 12.84 0.33
C TYR A 171 9.71 12.10 1.23
N THR A 172 10.16 11.11 1.98
CA THR A 172 9.32 10.27 2.84
C THR A 172 9.23 10.78 4.27
N SER A 173 10.04 11.77 4.64
CA SER A 173 10.06 12.35 5.98
C SER A 173 9.02 13.46 6.13
N LEU A 174 8.17 13.35 7.16
CA LEU A 174 7.26 14.44 7.57
C LEU A 174 8.00 15.68 8.06
N ALA A 175 9.28 15.55 8.41
CA ALA A 175 10.14 16.64 8.88
C ALA A 175 10.87 17.38 7.75
N SER A 176 10.78 16.89 6.50
CA SER A 176 11.45 17.53 5.38
C SER A 176 10.83 18.90 5.10
N LYS A 177 11.66 19.94 5.02
CA LYS A 177 11.26 21.28 4.57
C LYS A 177 11.08 21.31 3.05
N VAL A 178 10.25 20.42 2.52
CA VAL A 178 9.99 20.30 1.10
C VAL A 178 9.04 21.42 0.68
N TYR A 179 9.43 22.20 -0.33
CA TYR A 179 8.50 23.11 -0.98
C TYR A 179 7.47 22.31 -1.76
N ILE A 180 6.23 22.40 -1.34
CA ILE A 180 5.10 21.74 -2.02
C ILE A 180 4.48 22.74 -2.99
N ARG A 181 4.40 22.36 -4.27
CA ARG A 181 3.74 23.20 -5.29
C ARG A 181 2.28 23.47 -4.90
N PRO A 182 1.79 24.71 -4.99
CA PRO A 182 0.42 25.06 -4.61
C PRO A 182 -0.64 24.17 -5.26
N ALA A 183 -0.50 23.84 -6.55
CA ALA A 183 -1.43 22.98 -7.28
C ALA A 183 -1.52 21.56 -6.69
N PHE A 184 -0.45 21.01 -6.11
CA PHE A 184 -0.49 19.71 -5.44
C PHE A 184 -1.11 19.81 -4.05
N GLN A 185 -0.89 20.93 -3.37
CA GLN A 185 -1.50 21.20 -2.08
C GLN A 185 -3.01 21.32 -2.21
N GLU A 186 -3.53 22.02 -3.24
CA GLU A 186 -4.97 22.09 -3.53
C GLU A 186 -5.58 20.70 -3.77
N ILE A 187 -4.94 19.87 -4.61
CA ILE A 187 -5.39 18.49 -4.83
C ILE A 187 -5.43 17.68 -3.52
N ALA A 188 -4.41 17.86 -2.68
CA ALA A 188 -4.35 17.16 -1.42
C ALA A 188 -5.42 17.66 -0.43
N GLN A 189 -5.69 18.97 -0.40
CA GLN A 189 -6.75 19.57 0.41
C GLN A 189 -8.13 19.05 0.01
N ASP A 190 -8.43 18.99 -1.29
CA ASP A 190 -9.71 18.47 -1.79
C ASP A 190 -9.99 17.04 -1.29
N TYR A 191 -8.97 16.20 -1.21
CA TYR A 191 -9.11 14.82 -0.76
C TYR A 191 -9.07 14.66 0.76
N LEU A 192 -8.24 15.44 1.47
CA LEU A 192 -7.91 15.19 2.86
C LEU A 192 -8.72 16.04 3.84
N ASP A 193 -9.18 17.25 3.44
CA ASP A 193 -9.99 18.11 4.31
C ASP A 193 -11.30 17.46 4.75
N PRO A 194 -12.03 16.71 3.92
CA PRO A 194 -13.20 15.96 4.39
C PRO A 194 -12.85 14.95 5.49
N LEU A 195 -11.73 14.23 5.37
CA LEU A 195 -11.27 13.27 6.38
C LEU A 195 -10.87 13.98 7.68
N ARG A 196 -10.14 15.11 7.56
CA ARG A 196 -9.77 15.93 8.72
C ARG A 196 -11.00 16.44 9.49
N ARG A 197 -12.05 16.90 8.77
CA ARG A 197 -13.32 17.31 9.40
C ARG A 197 -14.04 16.15 10.08
N CYS A 198 -13.81 14.91 9.67
CA CYS A 198 -14.31 13.74 10.38
C CYS A 198 -13.58 13.46 11.68
N GLY A 199 -12.53 14.21 12.03
CA GLY A 199 -11.78 14.05 13.28
C GLY A 199 -10.99 12.75 13.35
N ILE A 200 -10.48 12.26 12.22
CA ILE A 200 -9.59 11.09 12.23
C ILE A 200 -8.28 11.43 12.98
N ASP A 201 -7.71 10.46 13.66
CA ASP A 201 -6.39 10.54 14.30
C ASP A 201 -5.36 9.58 13.69
N THR A 202 -5.79 8.83 12.70
CA THR A 202 -4.95 7.84 12.00
C THR A 202 -5.34 7.80 10.53
N LEU A 203 -4.35 7.84 9.63
CA LEU A 203 -4.56 7.77 8.19
C LEU A 203 -3.79 6.60 7.58
N VAL A 204 -4.53 5.69 6.94
CA VAL A 204 -3.97 4.59 6.16
C VAL A 204 -3.63 5.05 4.76
N LEU A 205 -2.37 4.88 4.34
CA LEU A 205 -1.90 5.07 2.99
C LEU A 205 -2.13 3.79 2.17
N GLY A 206 -3.35 3.56 1.70
CA GLY A 206 -3.80 2.35 1.04
C GLY A 206 -3.37 2.22 -0.43
N CYS A 207 -2.19 2.74 -0.77
CA CYS A 207 -1.55 2.60 -2.06
C CYS A 207 -0.03 2.66 -1.90
N THR A 208 0.70 1.82 -2.64
CA THR A 208 2.17 1.75 -2.61
C THR A 208 2.88 3.03 -3.05
N HIS A 209 2.20 3.89 -3.79
CA HIS A 209 2.71 5.19 -4.22
C HIS A 209 2.64 6.27 -3.14
N TYR A 210 1.72 6.18 -2.20
CA TYR A 210 1.43 7.26 -1.24
C TYR A 210 2.54 7.51 -0.21
N PRO A 211 3.36 6.53 0.20
CA PRO A 211 4.55 6.83 0.99
C PRO A 211 5.51 7.84 0.33
N LEU A 212 5.55 7.89 -1.02
CA LEU A 212 6.33 8.87 -1.77
C LEU A 212 5.76 10.30 -1.65
N LEU A 213 4.48 10.43 -1.30
CA LEU A 213 3.77 11.69 -1.11
C LEU A 213 3.60 12.06 0.37
N LYS A 214 4.28 11.36 1.29
CA LYS A 214 4.07 11.52 2.73
C LYS A 214 4.24 12.95 3.21
N ALA A 215 5.22 13.70 2.65
CA ALA A 215 5.44 15.10 2.98
C ALA A 215 4.24 15.99 2.58
N LEU A 216 3.67 15.77 1.38
CA LEU A 216 2.48 16.48 0.90
C LEU A 216 1.25 16.14 1.75
N ILE A 217 1.02 14.85 1.97
CA ILE A 217 -0.13 14.36 2.75
C ILE A 217 -0.04 14.90 4.18
N GLY A 218 1.12 14.80 4.82
CA GLY A 218 1.32 15.27 6.20
C GLY A 218 1.19 16.78 6.36
N ALA A 219 1.58 17.57 5.33
CA ALA A 219 1.42 19.02 5.36
C ALA A 219 -0.06 19.46 5.36
N VAL A 220 -0.96 18.65 4.78
CA VAL A 220 -2.39 18.95 4.67
C VAL A 220 -3.19 18.34 5.81
N ILE A 221 -2.95 17.04 6.11
CA ILE A 221 -3.73 16.33 7.13
C ILE A 221 -3.41 16.79 8.56
N GLY A 222 -2.20 17.25 8.78
CA GLY A 222 -1.69 17.68 10.10
C GLY A 222 -0.82 16.63 10.76
N ARG A 223 -0.07 17.06 11.78
CA ARG A 223 0.87 16.20 12.53
C ARG A 223 0.21 15.35 13.61
N GLU A 224 -1.08 15.60 13.85
CA GLU A 224 -1.87 14.96 14.91
C GLU A 224 -2.51 13.64 14.43
N VAL A 225 -2.42 13.39 13.09
CA VAL A 225 -2.97 12.23 12.39
C VAL A 225 -1.87 11.25 12.01
#